data_ebc663a9b5ab2e318069d91705237bcd
#
_entry.id   ebc663a9b5ab2e318069d91705237bcd
#
_cell.length_a   1.000
_cell.length_b   1.000
_cell.length_c   1.000
_cell.angle_alpha   90.00
_cell.angle_beta   90.00
_cell.angle_gamma   90.00
#
_symmetry.space_group_name_H-M   'P 1'
#
loop_
_entity.id
_entity.type
_entity.pdbx_description
1 polymer ?
#
loop_
_entity_poly.entity_id
_entity_poly.type
_entity_poly.pdbx_seq_one_letter_code
_entity_poly.pdbx_strand_id
1 'polypeptide(L)'
;DDKTVDFSAVLTAIRSKNADLIFFGGVDSQAAPLARRIKQLGMNATLMGAGGFVSQTFLQLAQKEGEGVVALEPGLPVEQMPGGKAFEQAYQARYHTHIELHAPFAYDATRVLVAAMEKADSVDPTEYLPALRAISYSGVTGQIAFDKEGNLKSPSFTVYKVVDGKWQPQTVLGGAKDK
;
A
#
# COMPACT_ATOMS: atom_id res chain seq x y z
N ASP A 1 -18.87 4.19 -10.20
CA ASP A 1 -18.24 5.42 -9.75
C ASP A 1 -17.67 5.22 -8.34
N ASP A 2 -17.00 6.22 -7.79
CA ASP A 2 -16.36 6.22 -6.48
C ASP A 2 -17.34 6.11 -5.29
N LYS A 3 -18.64 6.23 -5.53
CA LYS A 3 -19.71 6.12 -4.53
C LYS A 3 -20.45 4.78 -4.59
N THR A 4 -20.10 3.93 -5.55
CA THR A 4 -20.76 2.63 -5.69
C THR A 4 -20.44 1.72 -4.52
N VAL A 5 -21.46 1.29 -3.80
CA VAL A 5 -21.37 0.32 -2.69
C VAL A 5 -22.22 -0.94 -2.96
N ASP A 6 -23.06 -0.92 -3.99
CA ASP A 6 -23.83 -2.09 -4.42
C ASP A 6 -23.17 -2.74 -5.64
N PHE A 7 -22.56 -3.88 -5.42
CA PHE A 7 -21.88 -4.69 -6.43
C PHE A 7 -22.70 -5.92 -6.85
N SER A 8 -23.99 -6.00 -6.47
CA SER A 8 -24.81 -7.21 -6.65
C SER A 8 -24.93 -7.64 -8.12
N ALA A 9 -25.16 -6.71 -9.02
CA ALA A 9 -25.33 -7.03 -10.44
C ALA A 9 -24.03 -7.55 -11.07
N VAL A 10 -22.91 -6.87 -10.84
CA VAL A 10 -21.60 -7.28 -11.38
C VAL A 10 -21.14 -8.59 -10.77
N LEU A 11 -21.31 -8.79 -9.45
CA LEU A 11 -20.94 -10.05 -8.80
C LEU A 11 -21.81 -11.23 -9.27
N THR A 12 -23.08 -11.01 -9.56
CA THR A 12 -23.94 -12.04 -10.16
C THR A 12 -23.42 -12.48 -11.54
N ALA A 13 -22.98 -11.52 -12.36
CA ALA A 13 -22.36 -11.82 -13.65
C ALA A 13 -21.02 -12.52 -13.50
N ILE A 14 -20.16 -12.13 -12.54
CA ILE A 14 -18.90 -12.80 -12.26
C ILE A 14 -19.12 -14.22 -11.73
N ARG A 15 -20.10 -14.40 -10.85
CA ARG A 15 -20.47 -15.71 -10.30
C ARG A 15 -20.78 -16.74 -11.39
N SER A 16 -21.50 -16.34 -12.44
CA SER A 16 -21.82 -17.21 -13.57
C SER A 16 -20.59 -17.68 -14.35
N LYS A 17 -19.44 -17.05 -14.16
CA LYS A 17 -18.15 -17.39 -14.80
C LYS A 17 -17.26 -18.28 -13.94
N ASN A 18 -17.68 -18.59 -12.69
CA ASN A 18 -16.91 -19.38 -11.73
C ASN A 18 -15.47 -18.84 -11.55
N ALA A 19 -15.30 -17.52 -11.42
CA ALA A 19 -14.00 -16.90 -11.22
C ALA A 19 -13.38 -17.35 -9.89
N ASP A 20 -12.09 -17.68 -9.88
CA ASP A 20 -11.32 -18.03 -8.68
C ASP A 20 -10.78 -16.79 -7.96
N LEU A 21 -10.60 -15.69 -8.68
CA LEU A 21 -10.06 -14.43 -8.18
C LEU A 21 -10.84 -13.26 -8.76
N ILE A 22 -11.12 -12.28 -7.90
CA ILE A 22 -11.71 -10.98 -8.28
C ILE A 22 -10.68 -9.92 -7.88
N PHE A 23 -10.11 -9.23 -8.89
CA PHE A 23 -9.29 -8.06 -8.63
C PHE A 23 -10.16 -6.81 -8.60
N PHE A 24 -10.02 -6.01 -7.55
CA PHE A 24 -10.75 -4.75 -7.38
C PHE A 24 -9.78 -3.58 -7.17
N GLY A 25 -9.81 -2.62 -8.10
CA GLY A 25 -8.97 -1.42 -8.09
C GLY A 25 -9.61 -0.24 -7.34
N GLY A 26 -10.24 -0.49 -6.20
CA GLY A 26 -10.84 0.55 -5.36
C GLY A 26 -10.13 0.68 -4.01
N VAL A 27 -10.84 1.28 -3.04
CA VAL A 27 -10.33 1.53 -1.70
C VAL A 27 -11.09 0.71 -0.64
N ASP A 28 -10.58 0.71 0.58
CA ASP A 28 -11.08 -0.06 1.72
C ASP A 28 -12.57 0.08 1.99
N SER A 29 -13.11 1.29 1.93
CA SER A 29 -14.54 1.58 2.18
C SER A 29 -15.47 0.92 1.15
N GLN A 30 -14.98 0.66 -0.06
CA GLN A 30 -15.71 -0.04 -1.12
C GLN A 30 -15.38 -1.54 -1.12
N ALA A 31 -14.14 -1.90 -0.81
CA ALA A 31 -13.68 -3.29 -0.78
C ALA A 31 -14.37 -4.11 0.31
N ALA A 32 -14.64 -3.51 1.47
CA ALA A 32 -15.28 -4.20 2.59
C ALA A 32 -16.72 -4.66 2.26
N PRO A 33 -17.64 -3.81 1.77
CA PRO A 33 -18.95 -4.27 1.32
C PRO A 33 -18.87 -5.26 0.14
N LEU A 34 -17.87 -5.14 -0.75
CA LEU A 34 -17.63 -6.10 -1.82
C LEU A 34 -17.25 -7.48 -1.26
N ALA A 35 -16.32 -7.55 -0.29
CA ALA A 35 -15.93 -8.79 0.37
C ALA A 35 -17.14 -9.48 1.03
N ARG A 36 -17.96 -8.72 1.76
CA ARG A 36 -19.19 -9.22 2.38
C ARG A 36 -20.16 -9.77 1.33
N ARG A 37 -20.34 -9.07 0.23
CA ARG A 37 -21.27 -9.48 -0.82
C ARG A 37 -20.82 -10.76 -1.54
N ILE A 38 -19.50 -10.93 -1.79
CA ILE A 38 -18.93 -12.17 -2.33
C ILE A 38 -19.30 -13.37 -1.44
N LYS A 39 -19.11 -13.26 -0.11
CA LYS A 39 -19.47 -14.31 0.84
C LYS A 39 -20.98 -14.58 0.89
N GLN A 40 -21.81 -13.53 0.92
CA GLN A 40 -23.29 -13.66 0.90
C GLN A 40 -23.80 -14.39 -0.34
N LEU A 41 -23.16 -14.19 -1.48
CA LEU A 41 -23.50 -14.88 -2.73
C LEU A 41 -22.92 -16.32 -2.78
N GLY A 42 -22.25 -16.78 -1.74
CA GLY A 42 -21.64 -18.13 -1.70
C GLY A 42 -20.53 -18.33 -2.74
N MET A 43 -19.84 -17.25 -3.13
CA MET A 43 -18.75 -17.35 -4.09
C MET A 43 -17.45 -17.77 -3.37
N ASN A 44 -16.69 -18.68 -4.00
CA ASN A 44 -15.39 -19.13 -3.50
C ASN A 44 -14.23 -18.25 -4.02
N ALA A 45 -14.52 -17.23 -4.80
CA ALA A 45 -13.50 -16.34 -5.35
C ALA A 45 -12.73 -15.59 -4.25
N THR A 46 -11.41 -15.53 -4.39
CA THR A 46 -10.56 -14.69 -3.58
C THR A 46 -10.70 -13.23 -4.03
N LEU A 47 -11.04 -12.32 -3.11
CA LEU A 47 -10.95 -10.89 -3.39
C LEU A 47 -9.50 -10.45 -3.24
N MET A 48 -8.97 -9.77 -4.25
CA MET A 48 -7.65 -9.17 -4.25
C MET A 48 -7.75 -7.70 -4.59
N GLY A 49 -6.99 -6.88 -3.87
CA GLY A 49 -6.85 -5.45 -4.15
C GLY A 49 -5.42 -5.00 -4.27
N ALA A 50 -5.25 -3.74 -4.60
CA ALA A 50 -3.98 -3.03 -4.56
C ALA A 50 -3.97 -2.02 -3.40
N GLY A 51 -2.99 -1.12 -3.38
CA GLY A 51 -2.81 -0.11 -2.34
C GLY A 51 -4.09 0.62 -1.96
N GLY A 52 -4.37 0.68 -0.68
CA GLY A 52 -5.60 1.22 -0.13
C GLY A 52 -6.58 0.19 0.46
N PHE A 53 -6.25 -1.11 0.43
CA PHE A 53 -7.02 -2.14 1.14
C PHE A 53 -6.49 -2.37 2.56
N VAL A 54 -5.17 -2.32 2.74
CA VAL A 54 -4.50 -2.68 4.01
C VAL A 54 -4.70 -1.55 5.03
N SER A 55 -5.87 -1.57 5.68
CA SER A 55 -6.25 -0.58 6.69
C SER A 55 -7.03 -1.21 7.83
N GLN A 56 -7.07 -0.55 8.98
CA GLN A 56 -7.96 -0.92 10.07
C GLN A 56 -9.44 -0.70 9.70
N THR A 57 -9.71 0.30 8.86
CA THR A 57 -11.06 0.59 8.35
C THR A 57 -11.62 -0.61 7.58
N PHE A 58 -10.80 -1.23 6.68
CA PHE A 58 -11.22 -2.45 5.98
C PHE A 58 -11.62 -3.56 6.97
N LEU A 59 -10.76 -3.85 7.96
CA LEU A 59 -11.02 -4.92 8.94
C LEU A 59 -12.29 -4.67 9.75
N GLN A 60 -12.50 -3.42 10.19
CA GLN A 60 -13.69 -3.02 10.94
C GLN A 60 -14.98 -3.15 10.11
N LEU A 61 -14.94 -2.75 8.85
CA LEU A 61 -16.10 -2.79 7.96
C LEU A 61 -16.38 -4.18 7.40
N ALA A 62 -15.37 -4.94 7.04
CA ALA A 62 -15.51 -6.28 6.47
C ALA A 62 -15.79 -7.35 7.54
N GLN A 63 -15.25 -7.16 8.75
CA GLN A 63 -15.34 -8.12 9.85
C GLN A 63 -14.88 -9.53 9.41
N LYS A 64 -15.60 -10.58 9.80
CA LYS A 64 -15.28 -11.97 9.45
C LYS A 64 -15.33 -12.26 7.94
N GLU A 65 -16.09 -11.50 7.18
CA GLU A 65 -16.17 -11.63 5.72
C GLU A 65 -14.92 -11.13 5.01
N GLY A 66 -14.07 -10.37 5.70
CA GLY A 66 -12.74 -9.98 5.21
C GLY A 66 -11.72 -11.10 5.23
N GLU A 67 -11.99 -12.22 5.91
CA GLU A 67 -11.04 -13.33 6.04
C GLU A 67 -10.66 -13.89 4.68
N GLY A 68 -9.34 -14.04 4.45
CA GLY A 68 -8.78 -14.54 3.20
C GLY A 68 -8.64 -13.49 2.08
N VAL A 69 -9.07 -12.25 2.29
CA VAL A 69 -8.83 -11.16 1.33
C VAL A 69 -7.33 -10.90 1.20
N VAL A 70 -6.87 -10.66 -0.03
CA VAL A 70 -5.46 -10.42 -0.36
C VAL A 70 -5.30 -8.99 -0.86
N ALA A 71 -4.18 -8.37 -0.53
CA ALA A 71 -3.82 -7.05 -1.04
C ALA A 71 -2.34 -6.97 -1.39
N LEU A 72 -2.02 -6.20 -2.43
CA LEU A 72 -0.66 -5.89 -2.84
C LEU A 72 -0.35 -4.44 -2.50
N GLU A 73 0.61 -4.23 -1.60
CA GLU A 73 1.01 -2.90 -1.15
C GLU A 73 2.45 -2.59 -1.55
N PRO A 74 2.77 -1.35 -1.93
CA PRO A 74 4.15 -0.96 -2.20
C PRO A 74 5.00 -1.01 -0.93
N GLY A 75 6.27 -1.38 -1.09
CA GLY A 75 7.28 -1.38 -0.05
C GLY A 75 7.35 -2.65 0.79
N LEU A 76 8.19 -2.60 1.80
CA LEU A 76 8.38 -3.62 2.83
C LEU A 76 7.36 -3.45 3.96
N PRO A 77 7.06 -4.50 4.74
CA PRO A 77 6.43 -4.34 6.04
C PRO A 77 7.26 -3.39 6.91
N VAL A 78 6.62 -2.58 7.75
CA VAL A 78 7.30 -1.55 8.56
C VAL A 78 8.43 -2.13 9.40
N GLU A 79 8.24 -3.32 9.95
CA GLU A 79 9.22 -4.03 10.77
C GLU A 79 10.49 -4.44 9.99
N GLN A 80 10.39 -4.53 8.65
CA GLN A 80 11.48 -4.87 7.75
C GLN A 80 12.10 -3.63 7.07
N MET A 81 11.49 -2.46 7.24
CA MET A 81 12.08 -1.20 6.74
C MET A 81 13.31 -0.83 7.56
N PRO A 82 14.43 -0.40 6.94
CA PRO A 82 15.67 -0.04 7.65
C PRO A 82 15.46 0.96 8.79
N GLY A 83 14.60 1.96 8.59
CA GLY A 83 14.25 2.96 9.60
C GLY A 83 12.91 2.74 10.30
N GLY A 84 12.18 1.65 9.98
CA GLY A 84 10.78 1.48 10.34
C GLY A 84 10.52 1.50 11.84
N LYS A 85 11.26 0.72 12.61
CA LYS A 85 11.10 0.65 14.08
C LYS A 85 11.33 2.00 14.77
N ALA A 86 12.39 2.70 14.39
CA ALA A 86 12.70 4.00 14.97
C ALA A 86 11.63 5.05 14.58
N PHE A 87 11.17 5.01 13.33
CA PHE A 87 10.11 5.88 12.84
C PHE A 87 8.79 5.64 13.61
N GLU A 88 8.37 4.39 13.79
CA GLU A 88 7.17 4.05 14.53
C GLU A 88 7.21 4.54 15.98
N GLN A 89 8.34 4.31 16.66
CA GLN A 89 8.55 4.77 18.03
C GLN A 89 8.47 6.31 18.13
N ALA A 90 9.13 7.02 17.23
CA ALA A 90 9.10 8.48 17.22
C ALA A 90 7.70 9.03 16.88
N TYR A 91 6.99 8.39 15.96
CA TYR A 91 5.63 8.76 15.57
C TYR A 91 4.66 8.58 16.74
N GLN A 92 4.71 7.40 17.40
CA GLN A 92 3.87 7.10 18.55
C GLN A 92 4.14 8.03 19.74
N ALA A 93 5.41 8.34 20.01
CA ALA A 93 5.79 9.27 21.06
C ALA A 93 5.25 10.71 20.81
N ARG A 94 5.19 11.13 19.56
CA ARG A 94 4.75 12.48 19.17
C ARG A 94 3.24 12.59 19.04
N TYR A 95 2.57 11.59 18.45
CA TYR A 95 1.17 11.67 18.05
C TYR A 95 0.23 10.78 18.88
N HIS A 96 0.78 9.93 19.76
CA HIS A 96 0.04 9.01 20.62
C HIS A 96 -0.89 8.05 19.85
N THR A 97 -0.53 7.70 18.63
CA THR A 97 -1.25 6.77 17.77
C THR A 97 -0.28 5.91 16.98
N HIS A 98 -0.75 4.77 16.50
CA HIS A 98 0.03 3.93 15.59
C HIS A 98 0.15 4.56 14.20
N ILE A 99 1.20 4.22 13.49
CA ILE A 99 1.36 4.64 12.10
C ILE A 99 0.38 3.88 11.22
N GLU A 100 -0.13 4.57 10.20
CA GLU A 100 -0.79 3.94 9.06
C GLU A 100 0.25 3.59 7.99
N LEU A 101 -0.08 2.63 7.14
CA LEU A 101 0.84 2.03 6.17
C LEU A 101 1.62 3.06 5.32
N HIS A 102 0.98 4.16 4.95
CA HIS A 102 1.59 5.18 4.07
C HIS A 102 2.43 6.23 4.79
N ALA A 103 2.44 6.28 6.12
CA ALA A 103 3.14 7.30 6.89
C ALA A 103 4.66 7.37 6.61
N PRO A 104 5.42 6.25 6.60
CA PRO A 104 6.85 6.29 6.32
C PRO A 104 7.15 6.73 4.87
N PHE A 105 6.29 6.37 3.91
CA PHE A 105 6.46 6.78 2.51
C PHE A 105 6.22 8.28 2.32
N ALA A 106 5.18 8.85 2.94
CA ALA A 106 4.90 10.28 2.90
C ALA A 106 6.04 11.09 3.56
N TYR A 107 6.58 10.58 4.66
CA TYR A 107 7.73 11.17 5.32
C TYR A 107 8.95 11.18 4.39
N ASP A 108 9.31 10.03 3.82
CA ASP A 108 10.46 9.92 2.92
C ASP A 108 10.28 10.76 1.65
N ALA A 109 9.10 10.77 1.05
CA ALA A 109 8.81 11.59 -0.12
C ALA A 109 9.04 13.08 0.16
N THR A 110 8.60 13.55 1.33
CA THR A 110 8.83 14.94 1.76
C THR A 110 10.33 15.22 1.97
N ARG A 111 11.05 14.31 2.63
CA ARG A 111 12.49 14.46 2.87
C ARG A 111 13.31 14.45 1.58
N VAL A 112 12.96 13.57 0.65
CA VAL A 112 13.59 13.49 -0.69
C VAL A 112 13.39 14.79 -1.47
N LEU A 113 12.17 15.33 -1.43
CA LEU A 113 11.84 16.59 -2.10
C LEU A 113 12.64 17.75 -1.51
N VAL A 114 12.67 17.87 -0.17
CA VAL A 114 13.46 18.91 0.52
C VAL A 114 14.95 18.77 0.19
N ALA A 115 15.50 17.57 0.22
CA ALA A 115 16.92 17.34 -0.12
C ALA A 115 17.24 17.72 -1.57
N ALA A 116 16.30 17.53 -2.50
CA ALA A 116 16.46 17.98 -3.89
C ALA A 116 16.43 19.50 -4.01
N MET A 117 15.55 20.18 -3.28
CA MET A 117 15.48 21.64 -3.22
C MET A 117 16.74 22.25 -2.61
N GLU A 118 17.23 21.71 -1.50
CA GLU A 118 18.48 22.11 -0.86
C GLU A 118 19.67 21.95 -1.82
N LYS A 119 19.74 20.83 -2.55
CA LYS A 119 20.81 20.57 -3.53
C LYS A 119 20.76 21.52 -4.73
N ALA A 120 19.58 21.96 -5.13
CA ALA A 120 19.37 22.92 -6.22
C ALA A 120 19.46 24.39 -5.77
N ASP A 121 19.49 24.63 -4.46
CA ASP A 121 19.35 25.96 -3.84
C ASP A 121 18.10 26.72 -4.38
N SER A 122 17.01 25.96 -4.63
CA SER A 122 15.78 26.51 -5.23
C SER A 122 14.56 25.69 -4.85
N VAL A 123 13.42 26.36 -4.69
CA VAL A 123 12.09 25.77 -4.52
C VAL A 123 11.29 25.73 -5.84
N ASP A 124 11.88 26.25 -6.93
CA ASP A 124 11.25 26.20 -8.25
C ASP A 124 11.35 24.77 -8.81
N PRO A 125 10.21 24.16 -9.19
CA PRO A 125 10.21 22.80 -9.74
C PRO A 125 11.10 22.61 -10.96
N THR A 126 11.27 23.63 -11.79
CA THR A 126 12.14 23.54 -12.98
C THR A 126 13.61 23.43 -12.61
N GLU A 127 14.01 24.02 -11.47
CA GLU A 127 15.37 24.02 -10.99
C GLU A 127 15.71 22.77 -10.16
N TYR A 128 14.82 22.35 -9.23
CA TYR A 128 15.13 21.18 -8.39
C TYR A 128 14.85 19.81 -9.05
N LEU A 129 14.04 19.73 -10.11
CA LEU A 129 13.70 18.45 -10.75
C LEU A 129 14.92 17.67 -11.26
N PRO A 130 15.96 18.30 -11.86
CA PRO A 130 17.19 17.57 -12.20
C PRO A 130 17.90 16.98 -10.99
N ALA A 131 17.94 17.70 -9.86
CA ALA A 131 18.51 17.22 -8.60
C ALA A 131 17.71 16.06 -8.02
N LEU A 132 16.37 16.15 -8.08
CA LEU A 132 15.45 15.09 -7.65
C LEU A 132 15.63 13.80 -8.48
N ARG A 133 15.75 13.93 -9.80
CA ARG A 133 15.99 12.77 -10.70
C ARG A 133 17.33 12.08 -10.43
N ALA A 134 18.33 12.83 -10.00
CA ALA A 134 19.66 12.34 -9.70
C ALA A 134 19.87 11.97 -8.23
N ILE A 135 18.80 11.97 -7.42
CA ILE A 135 18.93 11.76 -5.96
C ILE A 135 19.28 10.30 -5.65
N SER A 136 20.04 10.14 -4.57
CA SER A 136 20.27 8.86 -3.90
C SER A 136 20.13 9.14 -2.41
N TYR A 137 19.03 8.68 -1.82
CA TYR A 137 18.62 9.05 -0.46
C TYR A 137 18.36 7.80 0.37
N SER A 138 18.94 7.75 1.57
CA SER A 138 18.68 6.68 2.55
C SER A 138 17.55 7.12 3.47
N GLY A 139 16.35 6.64 3.19
CA GLY A 139 15.14 6.96 3.95
C GLY A 139 14.77 5.91 4.98
N VAL A 140 13.63 6.12 5.63
CA VAL A 140 12.99 5.17 6.53
C VAL A 140 12.63 3.88 5.79
N THR A 141 12.11 4.04 4.57
CA THR A 141 11.63 2.93 3.73
C THR A 141 12.76 2.18 3.02
N GLY A 142 13.97 2.73 3.02
CA GLY A 142 15.16 2.16 2.39
C GLY A 142 15.87 3.14 1.47
N GLN A 143 16.62 2.60 0.50
CA GLN A 143 17.36 3.39 -0.47
C GLN A 143 16.44 3.88 -1.57
N ILE A 144 16.33 5.20 -1.74
CA ILE A 144 15.49 5.87 -2.71
C ILE A 144 16.36 6.43 -3.82
N ALA A 145 16.19 5.95 -5.03
CA ALA A 145 16.81 6.46 -6.25
C ALA A 145 15.88 6.16 -7.43
N PHE A 146 15.93 7.02 -8.45
CA PHE A 146 15.05 6.93 -9.60
C PHE A 146 15.82 6.55 -10.89
N ASP A 147 15.15 5.85 -11.78
CA ASP A 147 15.61 5.64 -13.15
C ASP A 147 15.33 6.87 -14.03
N LYS A 148 15.65 6.79 -15.31
CA LYS A 148 15.45 7.90 -16.26
C LYS A 148 13.97 8.22 -16.52
N GLU A 149 13.08 7.27 -16.30
CA GLU A 149 11.62 7.40 -16.40
C GLU A 149 10.99 7.95 -15.12
N GLY A 150 11.73 8.01 -14.00
CA GLY A 150 11.25 8.45 -12.69
C GLY A 150 10.69 7.32 -11.82
N ASN A 151 10.85 6.06 -12.19
CA ASN A 151 10.48 4.93 -11.35
C ASN A 151 11.58 4.67 -10.29
N LEU A 152 11.19 4.09 -9.15
CA LEU A 152 12.17 3.59 -8.18
C LEU A 152 13.05 2.51 -8.82
N LYS A 153 14.37 2.57 -8.61
CA LYS A 153 15.32 1.58 -9.16
C LYS A 153 15.17 0.18 -8.57
N SER A 154 14.73 0.09 -7.33
CA SER A 154 14.58 -1.19 -6.63
C SER A 154 13.24 -1.22 -5.87
N PRO A 155 12.10 -1.17 -6.59
CA PRO A 155 10.80 -1.21 -5.95
C PRO A 155 10.56 -2.57 -5.31
N SER A 156 9.94 -2.59 -4.15
CA SER A 156 9.41 -3.79 -3.52
C SER A 156 7.91 -3.67 -3.34
N PHE A 157 7.25 -4.82 -3.26
CA PHE A 157 5.84 -4.94 -2.96
C PHE A 157 5.63 -6.05 -1.94
N THR A 158 4.72 -5.85 -1.02
CA THR A 158 4.34 -6.86 -0.05
C THR A 158 2.93 -7.36 -0.34
N VAL A 159 2.78 -8.66 -0.44
CA VAL A 159 1.47 -9.31 -0.47
C VAL A 159 1.00 -9.50 0.97
N TYR A 160 -0.13 -8.91 1.30
CA TYR A 160 -0.82 -9.10 2.56
C TYR A 160 -2.04 -9.98 2.40
N LYS A 161 -2.41 -10.68 3.46
CA LYS A 161 -3.64 -11.46 3.54
C LYS A 161 -4.30 -11.21 4.89
N VAL A 162 -5.62 -11.16 4.92
CA VAL A 162 -6.34 -11.18 6.19
C VAL A 162 -6.35 -12.60 6.74
N VAL A 163 -5.76 -12.77 7.91
CA VAL A 163 -5.68 -14.03 8.65
C VAL A 163 -6.03 -13.73 10.11
N ASP A 164 -7.01 -14.44 10.66
CA ASP A 164 -7.51 -14.23 12.03
C ASP A 164 -7.91 -12.77 12.30
N GLY A 165 -8.57 -12.15 11.32
CA GLY A 165 -9.04 -10.77 11.39
C GLY A 165 -7.95 -9.71 11.38
N LYS A 166 -6.73 -10.02 10.96
CA LYS A 166 -5.59 -9.10 10.88
C LYS A 166 -4.91 -9.19 9.52
N TRP A 167 -4.43 -8.05 9.02
CA TRP A 167 -3.53 -8.02 7.88
C TRP A 167 -2.18 -8.63 8.26
N GLN A 168 -1.76 -9.68 7.57
CA GLN A 168 -0.48 -10.34 7.78
C GLN A 168 0.32 -10.34 6.48
N PRO A 169 1.59 -9.90 6.49
CA PRO A 169 2.46 -9.99 5.33
C PRO A 169 2.73 -11.47 5.01
N GLN A 170 2.60 -11.85 3.73
CA GLN A 170 2.80 -13.21 3.26
C GLN A 170 4.11 -13.37 2.51
N THR A 171 4.41 -12.43 1.63
CA THR A 171 5.64 -12.46 0.83
C THR A 171 5.99 -11.06 0.34
N VAL A 172 7.27 -10.84 0.12
CA VAL A 172 7.80 -9.62 -0.49
C VAL A 172 8.27 -9.95 -1.90
N LEU A 173 7.88 -9.13 -2.86
CA LEU A 173 8.24 -9.21 -4.27
C LEU A 173 9.15 -8.04 -4.64
N GLY A 174 10.18 -8.25 -5.43
CA GLY A 174 11.13 -7.21 -5.85
C GLY A 174 12.12 -6.84 -4.74
N GLY A 175 12.52 -5.56 -4.70
CA GLY A 175 13.56 -5.07 -3.80
C GLY A 175 14.97 -5.21 -4.35
N ALA A 176 15.95 -4.62 -3.67
CA ALA A 176 17.36 -4.85 -3.99
C ALA A 176 17.66 -6.33 -3.73
N LYS A 177 18.15 -7.03 -4.77
CA LYS A 177 18.72 -8.36 -4.55
C LYS A 177 20.05 -8.15 -3.81
N ASP A 178 20.15 -8.68 -2.60
CA ASP A 178 21.44 -8.82 -1.93
C ASP A 178 22.37 -9.56 -2.89
N LYS A 179 23.48 -8.92 -3.21
CA LYS A 179 24.53 -9.50 -4.07
C LYS A 179 25.44 -10.38 -3.24
#